data_58788b537389cda50f85031b91e647fd
#
_entry.id   58788b537389cda50f85031b91e647fd
#
_cell.length_a   1.000
_cell.length_b   1.000
_cell.length_c   1.000
_cell.angle_alpha   90.00
_cell.angle_beta   90.00
_cell.angle_gamma   90.00
#
_symmetry.space_group_name_H-M   'P 1'
#
loop_
_entity.id
_entity.type
_entity.pdbx_description
1 polymer ?
#
loop_
_entity_poly.entity_id
_entity_poly.type
_entity_poly.pdbx_seq_one_letter_code
_entity_poly.pdbx_strand_id
1 'polypeptide(L)'
;MVFDLPAAWSVKDPAGELAEGGGAYAEVRNKGGRVMATLRTNMAIGSSCTQKYPYEVLDTADLPALAQDGVVPQFAFETRGYAGTPGPPGVQAAGYGITSGPMPSGPEACPILHFFRWPPNSAMFGAFYDPANNATPGDPSLPYPELAKKYRETAEYADIREMITSLRPVAR
;
A
#
# COMPACT_ATOMS: atom_id res chain seq x y z
N MET A 1 -6.72 -11.73 11.64
CA MET A 1 -6.81 -10.26 11.43
C MET A 1 -8.18 -9.92 10.87
N VAL A 2 -8.64 -8.71 11.11
CA VAL A 2 -9.90 -8.15 10.58
C VAL A 2 -9.66 -6.70 10.17
N PHE A 3 -10.43 -6.21 9.22
CA PHE A 3 -10.47 -4.81 8.82
C PHE A 3 -11.90 -4.42 8.45
N ASP A 4 -12.20 -3.14 8.46
CA ASP A 4 -13.52 -2.62 8.15
C ASP A 4 -13.60 -2.34 6.64
N LEU A 5 -14.59 -2.91 5.97
CA LEU A 5 -14.74 -2.81 4.53
C LEU A 5 -15.66 -1.64 4.18
N PRO A 6 -15.29 -0.75 3.24
CA PRO A 6 -16.16 0.30 2.76
C PRO A 6 -17.47 -0.25 2.17
N ALA A 7 -18.55 0.51 2.30
CA ALA A 7 -19.86 0.12 1.77
C ALA A 7 -19.79 -0.20 0.26
N ALA A 8 -20.47 -1.28 -0.17
CA ALA A 8 -20.49 -1.77 -1.53
C ALA A 8 -19.14 -2.25 -2.11
N TRP A 9 -18.08 -2.33 -1.29
CA TRP A 9 -16.85 -3.02 -1.66
C TRP A 9 -16.94 -4.52 -1.35
N SER A 10 -16.07 -5.32 -1.94
CA SER A 10 -16.05 -6.76 -1.76
C SER A 10 -14.64 -7.29 -1.53
N VAL A 11 -14.55 -8.42 -0.85
CA VAL A 11 -13.31 -9.17 -0.69
C VAL A 11 -13.44 -10.45 -1.52
N LYS A 12 -12.42 -10.74 -2.32
CA LYS A 12 -12.23 -12.04 -2.94
C LYS A 12 -11.05 -12.74 -2.30
N ASP A 13 -11.24 -13.99 -1.95
CA ASP A 13 -10.17 -14.89 -1.52
C ASP A 13 -9.84 -15.83 -2.68
N PRO A 14 -8.78 -15.53 -3.47
CA PRO A 14 -8.32 -16.43 -4.51
C PRO A 14 -7.48 -17.59 -3.95
N ALA A 15 -7.93 -18.23 -2.88
CA ALA A 15 -7.22 -19.24 -2.09
C ALA A 15 -6.60 -20.41 -2.90
N GLY A 16 -6.97 -20.57 -4.18
CA GLY A 16 -6.36 -21.51 -5.08
C GLY A 16 -5.00 -21.09 -5.66
N GLU A 17 -4.59 -19.82 -5.51
CA GLU A 17 -3.39 -19.28 -6.13
C GLU A 17 -2.14 -19.26 -5.23
N LEU A 18 -2.31 -19.52 -3.93
CA LEU A 18 -1.21 -19.53 -2.96
C LEU A 18 -0.91 -20.90 -2.40
N ALA A 19 -0.84 -21.93 -3.24
CA ALA A 19 -0.53 -23.28 -2.83
C ALA A 19 0.88 -23.44 -2.22
N GLU A 20 1.80 -22.52 -2.49
CA GLU A 20 3.15 -22.54 -1.95
C GLU A 20 3.30 -21.58 -0.77
N GLY A 21 3.68 -22.11 0.40
CA GLY A 21 4.02 -21.35 1.60
C GLY A 21 2.87 -21.11 2.59
N GLY A 22 1.62 -21.27 2.20
CA GLY A 22 0.45 -21.01 3.05
C GLY A 22 0.25 -19.51 3.35
N GLY A 23 -0.71 -19.21 4.24
CA GLY A 23 -1.08 -17.83 4.58
C GLY A 23 -2.43 -17.43 4.00
N ALA A 24 -2.87 -16.20 4.32
CA ALA A 24 -4.09 -15.63 3.75
C ALA A 24 -3.75 -14.78 2.52
N TYR A 25 -4.63 -14.79 1.54
CA TYR A 25 -4.61 -13.89 0.41
C TYR A 25 -6.01 -13.34 0.18
N ALA A 26 -6.14 -12.04 0.10
CA ALA A 26 -7.42 -11.39 -0.16
C ALA A 26 -7.22 -10.18 -1.09
N GLU A 27 -8.04 -10.10 -2.12
CA GLU A 27 -8.17 -8.91 -2.95
C GLU A 27 -9.37 -8.10 -2.51
N VAL A 28 -9.15 -6.83 -2.21
CA VAL A 28 -10.24 -5.89 -1.96
C VAL A 28 -10.59 -5.15 -3.24
N ARG A 29 -11.87 -5.20 -3.61
CA ARG A 29 -12.39 -4.60 -4.84
C ARG A 29 -13.44 -3.55 -4.52
N ASN A 30 -13.37 -2.40 -5.21
CA ASN A 30 -14.38 -1.37 -5.10
C ASN A 30 -15.70 -1.81 -5.78
N LYS A 31 -16.74 -0.98 -5.70
CA LYS A 31 -18.05 -1.23 -6.33
C LYS A 31 -17.99 -1.45 -7.84
N GLY A 32 -16.96 -0.96 -8.51
CA GLY A 32 -16.71 -1.16 -9.95
C GLY A 32 -15.92 -2.45 -10.24
N GLY A 33 -15.58 -3.26 -9.24
CA GLY A 33 -14.84 -4.51 -9.39
C GLY A 33 -13.31 -4.32 -9.56
N ARG A 34 -12.80 -3.09 -9.48
CA ARG A 34 -11.36 -2.80 -9.57
C ARG A 34 -10.65 -3.16 -8.26
N VAL A 35 -9.48 -3.78 -8.36
CA VAL A 35 -8.66 -4.12 -7.19
C VAL A 35 -8.06 -2.85 -6.59
N MET A 36 -8.39 -2.56 -5.33
CA MET A 36 -7.93 -1.38 -4.60
C MET A 36 -6.83 -1.70 -3.61
N ALA A 37 -6.79 -2.90 -3.08
CA ALA A 37 -5.74 -3.36 -2.19
C ALA A 37 -5.64 -4.89 -2.21
N THR A 38 -4.46 -5.38 -1.85
CA THR A 38 -4.21 -6.80 -1.63
C THR A 38 -3.70 -7.00 -0.22
N LEU A 39 -4.28 -7.96 0.50
CA LEU A 39 -3.78 -8.43 1.78
C LEU A 39 -3.14 -9.81 1.58
N ARG A 40 -1.87 -9.96 1.95
CA ARG A 40 -1.15 -11.23 1.95
C ARG A 40 -0.40 -11.41 3.25
N THR A 41 -0.39 -12.64 3.76
CA THR A 41 0.35 -13.01 4.97
C THR A 41 1.37 -14.10 4.66
N ASN A 42 2.19 -14.42 5.65
CA ASN A 42 3.23 -15.45 5.56
C ASN A 42 4.25 -15.19 4.43
N MET A 43 4.60 -13.93 4.23
CA MET A 43 5.53 -13.52 3.19
C MET A 43 6.96 -13.46 3.73
N ALA A 44 7.88 -14.10 3.02
CA ALA A 44 9.30 -13.86 3.21
C ALA A 44 9.68 -12.53 2.54
N ILE A 45 10.43 -11.70 3.26
CA ILE A 45 10.91 -10.43 2.74
C ILE A 45 12.41 -10.51 2.53
N GLY A 46 12.84 -10.15 1.33
CA GLY A 46 14.22 -9.88 1.01
C GLY A 46 14.25 -8.85 -0.11
N SER A 47 14.87 -7.71 0.13
CA SER A 47 15.13 -6.74 -0.94
C SER A 47 16.49 -6.10 -0.75
N SER A 48 17.16 -5.79 -1.86
CA SER A 48 18.35 -4.97 -1.89
C SER A 48 18.02 -3.63 -2.54
N CYS A 49 18.38 -2.55 -1.87
CA CYS A 49 18.24 -1.21 -2.43
C CYS A 49 19.51 -0.87 -3.21
N THR A 50 19.50 -1.13 -4.50
CA THR A 50 20.63 -0.83 -5.41
C THR A 50 20.51 0.55 -6.05
N GLN A 51 19.32 1.13 -6.05
CA GLN A 51 19.06 2.44 -6.63
C GLN A 51 18.06 3.21 -5.75
N LYS A 52 18.29 4.51 -5.60
CA LYS A 52 17.41 5.43 -4.86
C LYS A 52 16.81 6.46 -5.79
N TYR A 53 15.68 7.01 -5.38
CA TYR A 53 14.90 7.96 -6.15
C TYR A 53 14.42 9.10 -5.24
N PRO A 54 14.26 10.31 -5.77
CA PRO A 54 13.50 11.35 -5.09
C PRO A 54 12.13 10.82 -4.68
N TYR A 55 11.64 11.24 -3.53
CA TYR A 55 10.38 10.75 -2.99
C TYR A 55 9.60 11.87 -2.33
N GLU A 56 8.33 11.62 -2.14
CA GLU A 56 7.47 12.44 -1.31
C GLU A 56 6.55 11.51 -0.51
N VAL A 57 6.38 11.82 0.77
CA VAL A 57 5.40 11.15 1.63
C VAL A 57 4.13 12.00 1.60
N LEU A 58 3.06 11.46 1.05
CA LEU A 58 1.80 12.18 0.86
C LEU A 58 0.88 12.06 2.08
N ASP A 59 0.90 10.90 2.76
CA ASP A 59 0.08 10.64 3.94
C ASP A 59 0.70 9.55 4.81
N THR A 60 0.50 9.64 6.13
CA THR A 60 0.90 8.61 7.10
C THR A 60 -0.10 8.50 8.23
N ALA A 61 -0.17 7.31 8.85
CA ALA A 61 -0.90 7.09 10.10
C ALA A 61 -0.28 5.94 10.88
N ASP A 62 -0.06 6.12 12.17
CA ASP A 62 0.40 5.05 13.04
C ASP A 62 -0.68 3.99 13.26
N LEU A 63 -0.28 2.72 13.34
CA LEU A 63 -1.15 1.57 13.53
C LEU A 63 -0.80 0.82 14.84
N PRO A 64 -1.07 1.42 16.00
CA PRO A 64 -0.68 0.84 17.29
C PRO A 64 -1.33 -0.52 17.56
N ALA A 65 -2.49 -0.81 16.96
CA ALA A 65 -3.14 -2.12 17.06
C ALA A 65 -2.31 -3.27 16.43
N LEU A 66 -1.36 -2.94 15.55
CA LEU A 66 -0.46 -3.89 14.90
C LEU A 66 0.95 -3.89 15.51
N ALA A 67 1.17 -3.18 16.61
CA ALA A 67 2.48 -3.08 17.24
C ALA A 67 3.02 -4.46 17.64
N GLN A 68 4.28 -4.73 17.30
CA GLN A 68 4.98 -5.97 17.65
C GLN A 68 6.45 -5.69 17.97
N ASP A 69 6.95 -6.33 19.03
CA ASP A 69 8.36 -6.22 19.45
C ASP A 69 8.82 -4.75 19.58
N GLY A 70 7.95 -3.87 20.06
CA GLY A 70 8.25 -2.44 20.24
C GLY A 70 8.22 -1.61 18.94
N VAL A 71 7.87 -2.21 17.79
CA VAL A 71 7.73 -1.52 16.52
C VAL A 71 6.24 -1.28 16.24
N VAL A 72 5.86 -0.01 16.05
CA VAL A 72 4.52 0.39 15.59
C VAL A 72 4.56 0.54 14.08
N PRO A 73 3.82 -0.28 13.31
CA PRO A 73 3.72 -0.09 11.87
C PRO A 73 2.98 1.20 11.54
N GLN A 74 3.20 1.70 10.32
CA GLN A 74 2.54 2.89 9.80
C GLN A 74 1.86 2.58 8.47
N PHE A 75 0.69 3.15 8.25
CA PHE A 75 0.20 3.37 6.90
C PHE A 75 1.05 4.46 6.26
N ALA A 76 1.39 4.28 5.00
CA ALA A 76 2.06 5.29 4.20
C ALA A 76 1.46 5.36 2.80
N PHE A 77 1.31 6.57 2.26
CA PHE A 77 1.13 6.83 0.85
C PHE A 77 2.28 7.70 0.38
N GLU A 78 3.07 7.18 -0.54
CA GLU A 78 4.32 7.83 -0.96
C GLU A 78 4.57 7.68 -2.46
N THR A 79 5.41 8.56 -2.99
CA THR A 79 5.82 8.56 -4.39
C THR A 79 7.31 8.31 -4.54
N ARG A 80 7.71 7.93 -5.77
CA ARG A 80 9.10 7.86 -6.23
C ARG A 80 9.19 8.51 -7.61
N GLY A 81 10.27 9.24 -7.86
CA GLY A 81 10.55 9.86 -9.16
C GLY A 81 10.55 11.38 -9.12
N TYR A 82 10.96 11.98 -10.21
CA TYR A 82 11.04 13.45 -10.37
C TYR A 82 9.69 14.00 -10.86
N ALA A 83 9.35 15.21 -10.39
CA ALA A 83 8.29 15.98 -11.01
C ALA A 83 8.62 16.20 -12.50
N GLY A 84 7.64 15.96 -13.37
CA GLY A 84 7.80 16.13 -14.81
C GLY A 84 8.32 14.91 -15.59
N THR A 85 8.71 13.83 -14.91
CA THR A 85 9.11 12.59 -15.59
C THR A 85 8.20 11.43 -15.19
N PRO A 86 7.88 10.50 -16.09
CA PRO A 86 7.34 9.20 -15.70
C PRO A 86 8.25 8.53 -14.68
N GLY A 87 7.69 7.72 -13.79
CA GLY A 87 8.50 6.91 -12.90
C GLY A 87 9.51 6.06 -13.66
N PRO A 88 10.67 5.72 -13.04
CA PRO A 88 11.68 4.90 -13.70
C PRO A 88 11.08 3.58 -14.19
N PRO A 89 11.52 3.07 -15.36
CA PRO A 89 11.07 1.79 -15.86
C PRO A 89 11.24 0.68 -14.80
N GLY A 90 10.20 -0.11 -14.56
CA GLY A 90 10.21 -1.20 -13.59
C GLY A 90 10.13 -0.78 -12.12
N VAL A 91 10.02 0.51 -11.81
CA VAL A 91 9.80 1.02 -10.47
C VAL A 91 8.40 1.62 -10.35
N GLN A 92 7.65 1.17 -9.37
CA GLN A 92 6.33 1.71 -9.07
C GLN A 92 6.49 3.13 -8.52
N ALA A 93 5.90 4.11 -9.21
CA ALA A 93 6.10 5.52 -8.92
C ALA A 93 5.28 6.06 -7.73
N ALA A 94 4.25 5.35 -7.32
CA ALA A 94 3.46 5.66 -6.12
C ALA A 94 2.83 4.39 -5.54
N GLY A 95 2.57 4.40 -4.23
CA GLY A 95 1.93 3.27 -3.56
C GLY A 95 1.47 3.62 -2.16
N TYR A 96 0.44 2.93 -1.71
CA TYR A 96 -0.09 3.03 -0.36
C TYR A 96 -0.15 1.66 0.30
N GLY A 97 0.12 1.61 1.59
CA GLY A 97 0.09 0.36 2.35
C GLY A 97 0.72 0.48 3.72
N ILE A 98 0.85 -0.65 4.40
CA ILE A 98 1.41 -0.72 5.75
C ILE A 98 2.90 -1.08 5.69
N THR A 99 3.72 -0.33 6.42
CA THR A 99 5.16 -0.61 6.58
C THR A 99 5.56 -0.65 8.05
N SER A 100 6.45 -1.58 8.41
CA SER A 100 7.18 -1.57 9.69
C SER A 100 8.59 -0.99 9.57
N GLY A 101 9.00 -0.64 8.36
CA GLY A 101 10.26 0.06 8.12
C GLY A 101 10.20 1.51 8.57
N PRO A 102 11.36 2.12 8.88
CA PRO A 102 11.42 3.56 9.12
C PRO A 102 11.02 4.31 7.84
N MET A 103 10.32 5.43 8.02
CA MET A 103 10.07 6.34 6.90
C MET A 103 11.40 6.82 6.32
N PRO A 104 11.48 7.00 4.99
CA PRO A 104 12.69 7.48 4.36
C PRO A 104 13.16 8.82 4.95
N SER A 105 14.47 9.00 5.01
CA SER A 105 15.12 10.24 5.41
C SER A 105 16.17 10.67 4.38
N GLY A 106 16.38 11.97 4.23
CA GLY A 106 17.28 12.51 3.20
C GLY A 106 16.56 12.77 1.88
N PRO A 107 17.29 13.05 0.77
CA PRO A 107 16.70 13.50 -0.49
C PRO A 107 16.14 12.37 -1.35
N GLU A 108 16.55 11.13 -1.12
CA GLU A 108 16.20 9.98 -1.95
C GLU A 108 15.88 8.73 -1.10
N ALA A 109 15.00 7.90 -1.62
CA ALA A 109 14.57 6.65 -0.99
C ALA A 109 14.68 5.45 -1.94
N CYS A 110 14.77 4.27 -1.37
CA CYS A 110 14.65 3.01 -2.09
C CYS A 110 13.27 2.87 -2.76
N PRO A 111 13.10 1.94 -3.71
CA PRO A 111 11.78 1.59 -4.22
C PRO A 111 10.77 1.34 -3.09
N ILE A 112 9.50 1.63 -3.37
CA ILE A 112 8.41 1.42 -2.40
C ILE A 112 8.33 -0.07 -2.03
N LEU A 113 8.33 -0.33 -0.72
CA LEU A 113 8.22 -1.68 -0.18
C LEU A 113 7.38 -1.64 1.10
N HIS A 114 6.07 -1.85 0.97
CA HIS A 114 5.12 -1.80 2.07
C HIS A 114 4.91 -3.19 2.65
N PHE A 115 5.70 -3.54 3.69
CA PHE A 115 5.56 -4.75 4.47
C PHE A 115 5.54 -4.44 5.96
N PHE A 116 4.79 -5.23 6.71
CA PHE A 116 4.76 -5.14 8.16
C PHE A 116 4.93 -6.51 8.81
N ARG A 117 5.41 -6.51 10.05
CA ARG A 117 5.57 -7.74 10.83
C ARG A 117 4.22 -8.36 11.14
N TRP A 118 4.06 -9.63 10.80
CA TRP A 118 2.90 -10.44 11.12
C TRP A 118 3.33 -11.89 11.32
N PRO A 119 3.54 -12.36 12.58
CA PRO A 119 4.10 -13.67 12.85
C PRO A 119 3.35 -14.81 12.14
N PRO A 120 4.10 -15.85 11.71
CA PRO A 120 5.53 -16.07 11.95
C PRO A 120 6.46 -15.29 11.01
N ASN A 121 5.97 -14.64 9.97
CA ASN A 121 6.74 -13.95 8.95
C ASN A 121 6.32 -12.47 8.83
N SER A 122 6.02 -12.06 7.61
CA SER A 122 5.54 -10.71 7.31
C SER A 122 4.23 -10.76 6.53
N ALA A 123 3.60 -9.60 6.43
CA ALA A 123 2.40 -9.39 5.64
C ALA A 123 2.52 -8.09 4.84
N MET A 124 1.69 -7.98 3.81
CA MET A 124 1.43 -6.73 3.09
C MET A 124 -0.07 -6.46 3.11
N PHE A 125 -0.45 -5.18 3.20
CA PHE A 125 -1.81 -4.71 2.93
C PHE A 125 -1.71 -3.35 2.27
N GLY A 126 -2.01 -3.31 0.97
CA GLY A 126 -1.85 -2.11 0.17
C GLY A 126 -1.89 -2.40 -1.32
N ALA A 127 -1.54 -1.39 -2.11
CA ALA A 127 -1.38 -1.50 -3.56
C ALA A 127 -0.43 -0.43 -4.08
N PHE A 128 0.06 -0.63 -5.31
CA PHE A 128 0.63 0.46 -6.08
C PHE A 128 -0.50 1.29 -6.70
N TYR A 129 -0.33 2.60 -6.68
CA TYR A 129 -1.22 3.51 -7.35
C TYR A 129 -1.05 3.40 -8.87
N ASP A 130 -2.16 3.27 -9.56
CA ASP A 130 -2.22 3.25 -11.02
C ASP A 130 -3.37 4.18 -11.48
N PRO A 131 -3.07 5.30 -12.16
CA PRO A 131 -4.11 6.22 -12.62
C PRO A 131 -5.09 5.60 -13.63
N ALA A 132 -4.74 4.48 -14.28
CA ALA A 132 -5.68 3.73 -15.12
C ALA A 132 -6.68 2.92 -14.29
N ASN A 133 -6.32 2.54 -13.07
CA ASN A 133 -7.15 1.76 -12.15
C ASN A 133 -7.82 2.65 -11.10
N ASN A 134 -7.11 3.64 -10.57
CA ASN A 134 -7.59 4.53 -9.53
C ASN A 134 -8.26 5.77 -10.12
N ALA A 135 -9.45 6.10 -9.63
CA ALA A 135 -10.26 7.21 -10.18
C ALA A 135 -9.65 8.58 -9.83
N THR A 136 -8.63 8.97 -10.60
CA THR A 136 -7.90 10.22 -10.40
C THR A 136 -8.54 11.36 -11.18
N PRO A 137 -8.90 12.48 -10.53
CA PRO A 137 -9.47 13.63 -11.21
C PRO A 137 -8.42 14.45 -11.96
N GLY A 138 -8.83 15.13 -13.03
CA GLY A 138 -8.01 16.10 -13.74
C GLY A 138 -7.35 15.55 -15.00
N ASP A 139 -6.28 16.19 -15.44
CA ASP A 139 -5.56 15.86 -16.66
C ASP A 139 -4.72 14.58 -16.48
N PRO A 140 -5.00 13.50 -17.24
CA PRO A 140 -4.24 12.25 -17.13
C PRO A 140 -2.82 12.33 -17.66
N SER A 141 -2.44 13.41 -18.35
CA SER A 141 -1.08 13.61 -18.85
C SER A 141 -0.10 14.16 -17.80
N LEU A 142 -0.61 14.48 -16.60
CA LEU A 142 0.24 14.95 -15.51
C LEU A 142 1.26 13.87 -15.08
N PRO A 143 2.43 14.28 -14.56
CA PRO A 143 3.39 13.36 -13.97
C PRO A 143 2.77 12.49 -12.86
N TYR A 144 3.24 11.27 -12.72
CA TYR A 144 2.75 10.32 -11.72
C TYR A 144 2.67 10.87 -10.29
N PRO A 145 3.69 11.59 -9.78
CA PRO A 145 3.60 12.18 -8.45
C PRO A 145 2.46 13.19 -8.30
N GLU A 146 2.20 13.98 -9.34
CA GLU A 146 1.11 14.96 -9.35
C GLU A 146 -0.28 14.29 -9.43
N LEU A 147 -0.39 13.22 -10.20
CA LEU A 147 -1.59 12.39 -10.22
C LEU A 147 -1.85 11.74 -8.86
N ALA A 148 -0.82 11.22 -8.19
CA ALA A 148 -0.93 10.64 -6.86
C ALA A 148 -1.41 11.68 -5.81
N LYS A 149 -0.90 12.92 -5.88
CA LYS A 149 -1.38 14.02 -5.03
C LYS A 149 -2.86 14.31 -5.23
N LYS A 150 -3.31 14.37 -6.48
CA LYS A 150 -4.73 14.57 -6.79
C LYS A 150 -5.60 13.39 -6.34
N TYR A 151 -5.09 12.17 -6.48
CA TYR A 151 -5.80 10.98 -6.02
C TYR A 151 -6.00 11.00 -4.51
N ARG A 152 -5.03 11.46 -3.73
CA ARG A 152 -5.14 11.60 -2.28
C ARG A 152 -6.35 12.41 -1.83
N GLU A 153 -6.83 13.33 -2.64
CA GLU A 153 -7.97 14.20 -2.34
C GLU A 153 -9.34 13.55 -2.68
N THR A 154 -9.34 12.29 -3.15
CA THR A 154 -10.57 11.60 -3.58
C THR A 154 -11.24 10.84 -2.43
N ALA A 155 -12.56 10.65 -2.56
CA ALA A 155 -13.31 9.79 -1.65
C ALA A 155 -12.85 8.32 -1.74
N GLU A 156 -12.47 7.83 -2.93
CA GLU A 156 -11.92 6.48 -3.11
C GLU A 156 -10.65 6.28 -2.28
N TYR A 157 -9.75 7.28 -2.27
CA TYR A 157 -8.56 7.22 -1.43
C TYR A 157 -8.91 7.25 0.07
N ALA A 158 -9.86 8.09 0.48
CA ALA A 158 -10.31 8.14 1.87
C ALA A 158 -10.85 6.77 2.34
N ASP A 159 -11.65 6.09 1.50
CA ASP A 159 -12.13 4.74 1.75
C ASP A 159 -10.98 3.72 1.90
N ILE A 160 -9.99 3.79 1.02
CA ILE A 160 -8.78 2.94 1.07
C ILE A 160 -8.01 3.17 2.38
N ARG A 161 -7.77 4.43 2.70
CA ARG A 161 -7.04 4.82 3.91
C ARG A 161 -7.74 4.30 5.17
N GLU A 162 -9.04 4.56 5.31
CA GLU A 162 -9.84 4.11 6.43
C GLU A 162 -9.81 2.58 6.53
N MET A 163 -10.03 1.87 5.44
CA MET A 163 -9.98 0.42 5.38
C MET A 163 -8.63 -0.13 5.85
N ILE A 164 -7.52 0.33 5.27
CA ILE A 164 -6.18 -0.18 5.59
C ILE A 164 -5.81 0.13 7.04
N THR A 165 -6.13 1.35 7.51
CA THR A 165 -5.81 1.75 8.89
C THR A 165 -6.71 1.09 9.94
N SER A 166 -7.82 0.49 9.55
CA SER A 166 -8.69 -0.30 10.43
C SER A 166 -8.17 -1.71 10.72
N LEU A 167 -7.09 -2.15 10.05
CA LEU A 167 -6.55 -3.50 10.22
C LEU A 167 -6.11 -3.74 11.67
N ARG A 168 -6.57 -4.85 12.24
CA ARG A 168 -6.29 -5.23 13.63
C ARG A 168 -6.31 -6.74 13.84
N PRO A 169 -5.66 -7.26 14.89
CA PRO A 169 -5.83 -8.65 15.31
C PRO A 169 -7.30 -8.96 15.62
N VAL A 170 -7.68 -10.21 15.42
CA VAL A 170 -8.97 -10.70 15.98
C VAL A 170 -8.84 -10.72 17.49
N ALA A 171 -9.79 -10.12 18.21
CA ALA A 171 -9.86 -10.27 19.65
C ALA A 171 -9.99 -11.78 20.00
N ARG A 172 -9.17 -12.22 20.94
CA ARG A 172 -9.24 -13.58 21.47
C ARG A 172 -10.32 -13.71 22.51
#